data_b36350c81b0d8cf94b5701c10ff37ce0
#
_entry.id   b36350c81b0d8cf94b5701c10ff37ce0
#
_cell.length_a   1.000
_cell.length_b   1.000
_cell.length_c   1.000
_cell.angle_alpha   90.00
_cell.angle_beta   90.00
_cell.angle_gamma   90.00
#
_symmetry.space_group_name_H-M   'P 1'
#
loop_
_entity.id
_entity.type
_entity.pdbx_description
1 polymer ?
#
loop_
_entity_poly.entity_id
_entity_poly.type
_entity_poly.pdbx_seq_one_letter_code
_entity_poly.pdbx_strand_id
1 'polypeptide(L)'
;MAAVGSVDVELELIGWLQERLGDGVVVRDELDNLLLDELPTVQVQRLPAGGDDGFRLDRALVDIDVYAATRGEAIALSATIRGALLGELRGSTTSNATWGRIRSDPPPAIRPYQNTGLRRCGATYEMFVHPVS
;
A
#
# COMPACT_ATOMS: atom_id res chain seq x y z
N MET A 1 23.33 -12.52 5.41
CA MET A 1 22.30 -11.73 6.13
C MET A 1 21.98 -10.49 5.33
N ALA A 2 20.70 -10.25 5.11
CA ALA A 2 20.27 -9.05 4.39
C ALA A 2 20.39 -7.82 5.30
N ALA A 3 20.79 -6.68 4.73
CA ALA A 3 20.92 -5.43 5.47
C ALA A 3 19.55 -4.79 5.72
N VAL A 4 19.41 -4.02 6.80
CA VAL A 4 18.23 -3.21 7.04
C VAL A 4 18.07 -2.22 5.87
N GLY A 5 16.82 -1.96 5.47
CA GLY A 5 16.53 -1.12 4.31
C GLY A 5 16.72 -1.81 2.97
N SER A 6 17.11 -3.10 2.96
CA SER A 6 17.27 -3.86 1.71
C SER A 6 15.94 -4.34 1.12
N VAL A 7 14.86 -4.28 1.88
CA VAL A 7 13.53 -4.65 1.39
C VAL A 7 12.95 -3.49 0.58
N ASP A 8 12.57 -3.78 -0.65
CA ASP A 8 11.78 -2.83 -1.45
C ASP A 8 10.33 -2.94 -0.99
N VAL A 9 9.94 -2.06 -0.07
CA VAL A 9 8.63 -2.09 0.57
C VAL A 9 7.51 -1.88 -0.46
N GLU A 10 7.70 -0.97 -1.41
CA GLU A 10 6.70 -0.76 -2.48
C GLU A 10 6.47 -2.02 -3.28
N LEU A 11 7.55 -2.62 -3.77
CA LEU A 11 7.47 -3.82 -4.61
C LEU A 11 6.84 -4.99 -3.86
N GLU A 12 7.24 -5.20 -2.61
CA GLU A 12 6.66 -6.27 -1.78
C GLU A 12 5.17 -6.07 -1.55
N LEU A 13 4.75 -4.85 -1.25
CA LEU A 13 3.33 -4.53 -1.05
C LEU A 13 2.52 -4.66 -2.33
N ILE A 14 3.07 -4.22 -3.46
CA ILE A 14 2.40 -4.33 -4.76
C ILE A 14 2.13 -5.80 -5.06
N GLY A 15 3.13 -6.65 -4.94
CA GLY A 15 2.96 -8.08 -5.19
C GLY A 15 1.97 -8.74 -4.25
N TRP A 16 2.06 -8.43 -2.96
CA TRP A 16 1.18 -8.99 -1.95
C TRP A 16 -0.28 -8.57 -2.16
N LEU A 17 -0.51 -7.28 -2.43
CA LEU A 17 -1.86 -6.76 -2.67
C LEU A 17 -2.42 -7.27 -3.99
N GLN A 18 -1.61 -7.32 -5.06
CA GLN A 18 -2.08 -7.81 -6.35
C GLN A 18 -2.58 -9.26 -6.23
N GLU A 19 -1.86 -10.09 -5.51
CA GLU A 19 -2.25 -11.48 -5.29
C GLU A 19 -3.58 -11.57 -4.54
N ARG A 20 -3.77 -10.73 -3.52
CA ARG A 20 -4.98 -10.74 -2.70
C ARG A 20 -6.19 -10.15 -3.40
N LEU A 21 -6.00 -9.10 -4.18
CA LEU A 21 -7.11 -8.39 -4.81
C LEU A 21 -7.54 -8.99 -6.14
N GLY A 22 -6.69 -9.84 -6.74
CA GLY A 22 -7.02 -10.53 -7.98
C GLY A 22 -6.83 -9.67 -9.22
N ASP A 23 -7.18 -10.25 -10.37
CA ASP A 23 -6.90 -9.67 -11.68
C ASP A 23 -7.80 -8.49 -12.04
N GLY A 24 -8.90 -8.30 -11.32
CA GLY A 24 -9.82 -7.19 -11.57
C GLY A 24 -9.34 -5.85 -11.04
N VAL A 25 -8.21 -5.81 -10.35
CA VAL A 25 -7.64 -4.60 -9.75
C VAL A 25 -6.21 -4.46 -10.22
N VAL A 26 -5.83 -3.25 -10.65
CA VAL A 26 -4.45 -2.94 -11.02
C VAL A 26 -3.74 -2.37 -9.79
N VAL A 27 -2.62 -2.97 -9.38
CA VAL A 27 -1.81 -2.49 -8.25
C VAL A 27 -0.44 -2.08 -8.78
N ARG A 28 -0.04 -0.82 -8.54
CA ARG A 28 1.18 -0.27 -9.12
C ARG A 28 1.73 0.89 -8.29
N ASP A 29 2.95 1.30 -8.58
CA ASP A 29 3.59 2.43 -7.90
C ASP A 29 3.32 3.76 -8.61
N GLU A 30 3.20 3.76 -9.94
CA GLU A 30 3.01 4.96 -10.74
C GLU A 30 1.70 4.91 -11.52
N LEU A 31 1.09 6.07 -11.70
CA LEU A 31 -0.08 6.24 -12.57
C LEU A 31 0.37 6.67 -13.95
N ASP A 32 -0.42 6.30 -14.97
CA ASP A 32 -0.15 6.70 -16.34
C ASP A 32 -1.43 7.19 -17.01
N ASN A 33 -1.35 7.45 -18.33
CA ASN A 33 -2.45 7.99 -19.11
C ASN A 33 -3.62 7.02 -19.28
N LEU A 34 -3.46 5.75 -18.89
CA LEU A 34 -4.49 4.72 -19.03
C LEU A 34 -5.31 4.55 -17.76
N LEU A 35 -5.15 5.44 -16.78
CA LEU A 35 -5.81 5.31 -15.48
C LEU A 35 -7.33 5.11 -15.61
N LEU A 36 -8.00 5.89 -16.46
CA LEU A 36 -9.45 5.77 -16.63
C LEU A 36 -9.88 4.44 -17.23
N ASP A 37 -9.00 3.79 -17.97
CA ASP A 37 -9.26 2.49 -18.60
C ASP A 37 -8.91 1.31 -17.69
N GLU A 38 -8.23 1.58 -16.58
CA GLU A 38 -7.71 0.56 -15.67
C GLU A 38 -8.31 0.64 -14.26
N LEU A 39 -9.49 1.21 -14.11
CA LEU A 39 -10.16 1.29 -12.81
C LEU A 39 -10.77 -0.05 -12.40
N PRO A 40 -10.72 -0.44 -11.12
CA PRO A 40 -10.02 0.29 -10.08
C PRO A 40 -8.50 0.06 -10.10
N THR A 41 -7.77 1.11 -9.75
CA THR A 41 -6.31 1.06 -9.62
C THR A 41 -5.92 1.41 -8.19
N VAL A 42 -4.95 0.68 -7.66
CA VAL A 42 -4.37 0.93 -6.35
C VAL A 42 -2.94 1.40 -6.56
N GLN A 43 -2.62 2.58 -6.04
CA GLN A 43 -1.27 3.12 -6.09
C GLN A 43 -0.60 2.97 -4.73
N VAL A 44 0.59 2.39 -4.72
CA VAL A 44 1.38 2.17 -3.52
C VAL A 44 2.66 3.00 -3.64
N GLN A 45 2.87 3.93 -2.72
CA GLN A 45 4.05 4.79 -2.73
C GLN A 45 4.67 4.87 -1.34
N ARG A 46 5.95 4.54 -1.23
CA ARG A 46 6.68 4.83 -0.01
C ARG A 46 6.99 6.32 0.03
N LEU A 47 6.66 6.96 1.15
CA LEU A 47 6.94 8.38 1.34
C LEU A 47 8.40 8.60 1.73
N PRO A 48 9.00 9.75 1.40
CA PRO A 48 10.36 10.08 1.79
C PRO A 48 10.41 10.53 3.26
N ALA A 49 9.79 9.74 4.13
CA ALA A 49 9.68 9.99 5.57
C ALA A 49 9.78 8.65 6.29
N GLY A 50 9.85 8.67 7.60
CA GLY A 50 10.15 7.48 8.37
C GLY A 50 11.65 7.32 8.48
N GLY A 51 12.12 6.09 8.50
CA GLY A 51 13.54 5.78 8.58
C GLY A 51 13.76 4.47 9.30
N ASP A 52 15.00 4.00 9.33
CA ASP A 52 15.36 2.77 10.02
C ASP A 52 16.13 3.07 11.32
N ASP A 53 16.35 2.05 12.10
CA ASP A 53 17.16 2.17 13.32
C ASP A 53 18.66 1.93 13.03
N GLY A 54 19.02 1.82 11.76
CA GLY A 54 20.38 1.55 11.32
C GLY A 54 20.84 0.13 11.59
N PHE A 55 19.94 -0.73 12.05
CA PHE A 55 20.28 -2.05 12.52
C PHE A 55 19.42 -3.16 11.93
N ARG A 56 18.15 -3.23 12.30
CA ARG A 56 17.26 -4.32 11.88
C ARG A 56 15.90 -3.85 11.39
N LEU A 57 15.43 -2.71 11.87
CA LEU A 57 14.06 -2.30 11.70
C LEU A 57 13.97 -1.08 10.80
N ASP A 58 13.18 -1.19 9.76
CA ASP A 58 12.84 -0.09 8.86
C ASP A 58 11.42 0.36 9.18
N ARG A 59 11.26 1.66 9.45
CA ARG A 59 9.95 2.28 9.66
C ARG A 59 9.56 2.97 8.37
N ALA A 60 8.65 2.36 7.63
CA ALA A 60 8.18 2.88 6.36
C ALA A 60 6.84 3.58 6.51
N LEU A 61 6.72 4.77 5.93
CA LEU A 61 5.44 5.44 5.74
C LEU A 61 5.03 5.24 4.29
N VAL A 62 3.87 4.66 4.07
CA VAL A 62 3.41 4.26 2.74
C VAL A 62 2.02 4.82 2.49
N ASP A 63 1.87 5.57 1.39
CA ASP A 63 0.56 5.99 0.92
C ASP A 63 -0.02 4.89 0.04
N ILE A 64 -1.27 4.54 0.32
CA ILE A 64 -2.02 3.62 -0.53
C ILE A 64 -3.31 4.33 -0.94
N ASP A 65 -3.40 4.65 -2.23
CA ASP A 65 -4.52 5.35 -2.83
C ASP A 65 -5.29 4.43 -3.76
N VAL A 66 -6.60 4.45 -3.62
CA VAL A 66 -7.52 3.71 -4.49
C VAL A 66 -8.19 4.68 -5.43
N TYR A 67 -8.11 4.41 -6.73
CA TYR A 67 -8.79 5.16 -7.78
C TYR A 67 -9.89 4.27 -8.34
N ALA A 68 -11.12 4.72 -8.29
CA ALA A 68 -12.29 3.96 -8.75
C ALA A 68 -13.29 4.86 -9.46
N ALA A 69 -14.21 4.25 -10.18
CA ALA A 69 -15.21 5.01 -10.94
C ALA A 69 -16.21 5.74 -10.04
N THR A 70 -16.51 5.19 -8.87
CA THR A 70 -17.45 5.77 -7.93
C THR A 70 -16.84 5.89 -6.53
N ARG A 71 -17.43 6.80 -5.74
CA ARG A 71 -17.05 7.00 -4.35
C ARG A 71 -17.23 5.71 -3.53
N GLY A 72 -18.33 5.01 -3.72
CA GLY A 72 -18.61 3.77 -3.00
C GLY A 72 -17.60 2.68 -3.28
N GLU A 73 -17.21 2.51 -4.54
CA GLU A 73 -16.18 1.53 -4.92
C GLU A 73 -14.82 1.88 -4.32
N ALA A 74 -14.45 3.16 -4.35
CA ALA A 74 -13.18 3.62 -3.79
C ALA A 74 -13.10 3.34 -2.28
N ILE A 75 -14.16 3.66 -1.55
CA ILE A 75 -14.23 3.44 -0.11
C ILE A 75 -14.22 1.94 0.21
N ALA A 76 -15.01 1.15 -0.51
CA ALA A 76 -15.10 -0.29 -0.26
C ALA A 76 -13.75 -0.99 -0.48
N LEU A 77 -13.07 -0.68 -1.57
CA LEU A 77 -11.77 -1.28 -1.86
C LEU A 77 -10.71 -0.83 -0.85
N SER A 78 -10.72 0.45 -0.48
CA SER A 78 -9.80 0.97 0.54
C SER A 78 -9.99 0.29 1.89
N ALA A 79 -11.23 0.00 2.27
CA ALA A 79 -11.56 -0.73 3.49
C ALA A 79 -11.08 -2.20 3.41
N THR A 80 -11.24 -2.83 2.27
CA THR A 80 -10.76 -4.20 2.03
C THR A 80 -9.23 -4.26 2.18
N ILE A 81 -8.52 -3.31 1.60
CA ILE A 81 -7.06 -3.22 1.71
C ILE A 81 -6.65 -3.04 3.17
N ARG A 82 -7.29 -2.11 3.88
CA ARG A 82 -6.99 -1.88 5.29
C ARG A 82 -7.17 -3.15 6.12
N GLY A 83 -8.28 -3.84 5.91
CA GLY A 83 -8.56 -5.09 6.60
C GLY A 83 -7.51 -6.15 6.34
N ALA A 84 -7.06 -6.28 5.10
CA ALA A 84 -6.02 -7.24 4.74
C ALA A 84 -4.67 -6.88 5.37
N LEU A 85 -4.27 -5.61 5.33
CA LEU A 85 -3.01 -5.17 5.91
C LEU A 85 -2.97 -5.36 7.42
N LEU A 86 -4.02 -4.97 8.12
CA LEU A 86 -4.07 -5.03 9.58
C LEU A 86 -4.40 -6.44 10.10
N GLY A 87 -5.16 -7.22 9.34
CA GLY A 87 -5.60 -8.54 9.76
C GLY A 87 -4.70 -9.68 9.32
N GLU A 88 -4.00 -9.53 8.18
CA GLU A 88 -3.23 -10.63 7.59
C GLU A 88 -1.74 -10.32 7.46
N LEU A 89 -1.37 -9.15 6.93
CA LEU A 89 0.04 -8.82 6.72
C LEU A 89 0.74 -8.49 8.03
N ARG A 90 0.09 -7.73 8.89
CA ARG A 90 0.67 -7.33 10.19
C ARG A 90 1.03 -8.56 11.00
N GLY A 91 2.29 -8.64 11.43
CA GLY A 91 2.80 -9.77 12.21
C GLY A 91 3.16 -10.99 11.39
N SER A 92 3.15 -10.91 10.07
CA SER A 92 3.44 -12.05 9.19
C SER A 92 4.84 -11.99 8.61
N THR A 93 5.26 -13.08 7.99
CA THR A 93 6.50 -13.16 7.21
C THR A 93 6.16 -13.54 5.78
N THR A 94 6.64 -12.75 4.84
CA THR A 94 6.55 -13.04 3.41
C THR A 94 7.90 -13.52 2.90
N SER A 95 8.05 -13.70 1.58
CA SER A 95 9.27 -14.27 1.02
C SER A 95 10.53 -13.47 1.37
N ASN A 96 10.43 -12.15 1.43
CA ASN A 96 11.61 -11.28 1.59
C ASN A 96 11.58 -10.41 2.83
N ALA A 97 10.49 -10.41 3.58
CA ALA A 97 10.31 -9.47 4.68
C ALA A 97 9.51 -10.06 5.82
N THR A 98 9.83 -9.61 7.02
CA THR A 98 8.99 -9.81 8.20
C THR A 98 8.32 -8.49 8.52
N TRP A 99 6.99 -8.53 8.64
CA TRP A 99 6.15 -7.36 8.86
C TRP A 99 5.74 -7.31 10.33
N GLY A 100 6.18 -6.27 11.02
CA GLY A 100 5.82 -6.06 12.39
C GLY A 100 4.52 -5.27 12.51
N ARG A 101 4.54 -4.19 13.30
CA ARG A 101 3.38 -3.34 13.49
C ARG A 101 3.01 -2.63 12.19
N ILE A 102 1.71 -2.58 11.90
CA ILE A 102 1.14 -1.78 10.82
C ILE A 102 -0.04 -1.01 11.41
N ARG A 103 -0.10 0.29 11.16
CA ARG A 103 -1.25 1.11 11.53
C ARG A 103 -1.55 2.13 10.44
N SER A 104 -2.82 2.53 10.33
CA SER A 104 -3.21 3.60 9.41
C SER A 104 -3.22 4.94 10.15
N ASP A 105 -2.54 5.93 9.58
CA ASP A 105 -2.46 7.28 10.15
C ASP A 105 -2.06 8.27 9.05
N PRO A 106 -2.99 8.98 8.43
CA PRO A 106 -4.44 8.91 8.67
C PRO A 106 -5.10 7.66 8.10
N PRO A 107 -6.27 7.30 8.63
CA PRO A 107 -7.06 6.19 8.08
C PRO A 107 -7.63 6.54 6.71
N PRO A 108 -8.19 5.56 5.98
CA PRO A 108 -8.76 5.81 4.65
C PRO A 108 -9.79 6.92 4.66
N ALA A 109 -9.65 7.84 3.70
CA ALA A 109 -10.57 8.96 3.49
C ALA A 109 -10.57 9.37 2.02
N ILE A 110 -11.66 9.97 1.58
CA ILE A 110 -11.71 10.54 0.23
C ILE A 110 -10.68 11.66 0.13
N ARG A 111 -9.87 11.61 -0.91
CA ARG A 111 -8.85 12.62 -1.22
C ARG A 111 -9.20 13.31 -2.53
N PRO A 112 -9.07 14.65 -2.61
CA PRO A 112 -9.35 15.35 -3.85
C PRO A 112 -8.47 14.85 -5.01
N TYR A 113 -9.06 14.82 -6.21
CA TYR A 113 -8.33 14.49 -7.42
C TYR A 113 -8.84 15.37 -8.57
N GLN A 114 -7.93 15.76 -9.46
CA GLN A 114 -8.23 16.70 -10.54
C GLN A 114 -9.23 16.15 -11.56
N ASN A 115 -9.12 14.85 -11.85
CA ASN A 115 -9.98 14.22 -12.85
C ASN A 115 -11.34 13.88 -12.22
N THR A 116 -12.40 14.47 -12.72
CA THR A 116 -13.75 14.27 -12.20
C THR A 116 -14.38 12.96 -12.67
N GLY A 117 -13.74 12.23 -13.60
CA GLY A 117 -14.20 10.92 -14.06
C GLY A 117 -13.92 9.78 -13.11
N LEU A 118 -13.27 10.06 -11.98
CA LEU A 118 -12.96 9.03 -10.99
C LEU A 118 -12.97 9.62 -9.58
N ARG A 119 -12.87 8.74 -8.60
CA ARG A 119 -12.76 9.12 -7.19
C ARG A 119 -11.53 8.48 -6.57
N ARG A 120 -10.92 9.20 -5.63
CA ARG A 120 -9.70 8.76 -4.94
C ARG A 120 -9.99 8.61 -3.46
N CYS A 121 -9.64 7.44 -2.89
CA CYS A 121 -9.71 7.20 -1.45
C CYS A 121 -8.34 6.69 -1.02
N GLY A 122 -7.74 7.31 -0.03
CA GLY A 122 -6.39 6.95 0.35
C GLY A 122 -6.14 6.99 1.84
N ALA A 123 -5.10 6.29 2.24
CA ALA A 123 -4.62 6.22 3.62
C ALA A 123 -3.11 6.21 3.63
N THR A 124 -2.53 6.65 4.73
CA THR A 124 -1.11 6.50 4.99
C THR A 124 -0.93 5.42 6.06
N TYR A 125 -0.03 4.50 5.81
CA TYR A 125 0.27 3.41 6.73
C TYR A 125 1.69 3.54 7.27
N GLU A 126 1.83 3.37 8.57
CA GLU A 126 3.14 3.20 9.18
C GLU A 126 3.39 1.71 9.34
N MET A 127 4.50 1.23 8.80
CA MET A 127 4.86 -0.19 8.78
C MET A 127 6.26 -0.38 9.29
N PHE A 128 6.43 -1.34 10.19
CA PHE A 128 7.75 -1.73 10.67
C PHE A 128 8.13 -3.04 9.98
N VAL A 129 9.25 -3.01 9.25
CA VAL A 129 9.64 -4.09 8.35
C VAL A 129 11.11 -4.42 8.57
N HIS A 130 11.46 -5.70 8.52
CA HIS A 130 12.86 -6.09 8.43
C HIS A 130 13.03 -7.26 7.47
N PRO A 131 14.22 -7.41 6.88
CA PRO A 131 14.45 -8.50 5.94
C PRO A 131 14.45 -9.84 6.65
N VAL A 132 14.04 -10.89 5.92
CA VAL A 132 14.24 -12.26 6.41
C VAL A 132 15.72 -12.59 6.21
N SER A 133 16.44 -12.57 7.29
CA SER A 133 17.90 -12.89 7.41
C SER A 133 18.70 -12.74 6.15
#